data_30225f624d82695e4097d1fca29d4b83
#
_entry.id   30225f624d82695e4097d1fca29d4b83
#
_cell.length_a   1.000
_cell.length_b   1.000
_cell.length_c   1.000
_cell.angle_alpha   90.00
_cell.angle_beta   90.00
_cell.angle_gamma   90.00
#
_symmetry.space_group_name_H-M   'P 1'
#
loop_
_entity.id
_entity.type
_entity.pdbx_description
1 polymer ?
#
loop_
_entity_poly.entity_id
_entity_poly.type
_entity_poly.pdbx_seq_one_letter_code
_entity_poly.pdbx_strand_id
1 'polypeptide(L)'
;MKKFTKIASVAVVSLALVSGLALAGCSSSASSASASASASAPAAQVQVQIYAANSLQKALPEVQALYSKAHPEVGFADTQFEASGTLVTKLADAPASADILITASKATMDTAEKNASTDAATRSDLFVNDLVICVKSGSGVKVASMDDLKSDAITSIAIGDPNVVPAGKYALQCFESAGLVTYTTNDAGVIENIVWDASIASKMNAGADKVGTVAKYVSGGECQVGFVYTSDIYRYDGVEVAYTTPADSHKKILYPGAVVANAKNASVAADFLKFCATDAEALKIFQKYGFELA
;
A
#
# COMPACT_ATOMS: atom_id res chain seq x y z
N MET A 1 -48.95 -6.27 17.99
CA MET A 1 -49.32 -7.36 18.96
C MET A 1 -48.38 -8.53 18.72
N LYS A 2 -47.86 -9.12 19.83
CA LYS A 2 -47.11 -10.41 19.98
C LYS A 2 -45.60 -10.31 19.56
N LYS A 3 -44.64 -10.82 20.28
CA LYS A 3 -44.41 -11.04 21.75
C LYS A 3 -42.90 -11.25 21.88
N PHE A 4 -42.31 -10.68 22.89
CA PHE A 4 -40.96 -10.94 23.39
C PHE A 4 -40.77 -12.42 23.76
N THR A 5 -39.56 -12.95 23.57
CA THR A 5 -39.04 -14.03 24.39
C THR A 5 -37.58 -13.79 24.73
N LYS A 6 -37.35 -13.49 26.01
CA LYS A 6 -36.03 -13.51 26.67
C LYS A 6 -35.78 -14.95 27.09
N ILE A 7 -34.55 -15.41 26.95
CA ILE A 7 -34.07 -16.56 27.75
C ILE A 7 -32.77 -16.15 28.44
N ALA A 8 -32.77 -16.34 29.74
CA ALA A 8 -31.74 -15.97 30.71
C ALA A 8 -30.80 -17.14 31.00
N SER A 9 -29.58 -16.78 31.31
CA SER A 9 -28.59 -17.28 32.28
C SER A 9 -28.65 -18.71 32.78
N VAL A 10 -27.50 -19.41 32.78
CA VAL A 10 -27.03 -20.18 33.95
C VAL A 10 -25.51 -20.13 34.03
N ALA A 11 -25.01 -19.62 35.17
CA ALA A 11 -23.66 -19.75 35.64
C ALA A 11 -23.48 -21.03 36.42
N VAL A 12 -22.37 -21.73 36.24
CA VAL A 12 -21.96 -22.80 37.19
C VAL A 12 -20.51 -22.50 37.60
N VAL A 13 -20.39 -22.18 38.89
CA VAL A 13 -19.17 -22.11 39.68
C VAL A 13 -18.90 -23.51 40.21
N SER A 14 -17.70 -24.03 40.09
CA SER A 14 -17.25 -25.21 40.84
C SER A 14 -15.86 -24.93 41.40
N LEU A 15 -15.85 -24.73 42.70
CA LEU A 15 -14.72 -24.64 43.62
C LEU A 15 -14.39 -26.04 44.13
N ALA A 16 -13.13 -26.47 44.03
CA ALA A 16 -12.63 -27.62 44.75
C ALA A 16 -11.25 -27.31 45.34
N LEU A 17 -11.25 -27.08 46.66
CA LEU A 17 -10.08 -27.15 47.52
C LEU A 17 -9.80 -28.61 47.86
N VAL A 18 -8.54 -29.03 47.79
CA VAL A 18 -8.03 -30.17 48.57
C VAL A 18 -6.71 -29.78 49.19
N SER A 19 -6.74 -29.74 50.52
CA SER A 19 -5.61 -29.60 51.42
C SER A 19 -5.03 -31.01 51.71
N GLY A 20 -3.72 -31.12 51.73
CA GLY A 20 -3.02 -32.36 52.23
C GLY A 20 -1.67 -32.03 52.80
N LEU A 21 -1.54 -32.24 54.10
CA LEU A 21 -0.43 -31.92 55.00
C LEU A 21 0.70 -32.96 54.97
N ALA A 22 1.91 -32.46 55.01
CA ALA A 22 3.14 -32.90 55.72
C ALA A 22 3.61 -34.36 55.72
N LEU A 23 4.90 -34.51 55.48
CA LEU A 23 5.81 -35.08 56.52
C LEU A 23 7.28 -34.89 56.12
N ALA A 24 8.06 -34.50 57.11
CA ALA A 24 9.50 -34.24 57.04
C ALA A 24 10.33 -35.48 56.86
N GLY A 25 11.45 -35.38 56.14
CA GLY A 25 12.52 -36.36 56.09
C GLY A 25 13.83 -35.67 55.68
N CYS A 26 14.68 -35.39 56.65
CA CYS A 26 16.08 -34.98 56.42
C CYS A 26 16.92 -36.15 55.91
N SER A 27 17.67 -35.95 54.82
CA SER A 27 18.95 -36.60 54.63
C SER A 27 19.82 -35.88 53.58
N SER A 28 20.97 -35.55 54.00
CA SER A 28 22.17 -34.96 53.47
C SER A 28 22.57 -35.20 52.00
N SER A 29 23.14 -34.12 51.40
CA SER A 29 24.33 -34.05 50.55
C SER A 29 24.25 -34.59 49.13
N ALA A 30 24.16 -33.61 48.17
CA ALA A 30 25.10 -33.53 47.05
C ALA A 30 24.84 -32.19 46.28
N SER A 31 25.81 -31.30 46.26
CA SER A 31 25.85 -30.12 45.43
C SER A 31 25.87 -30.51 43.96
N SER A 32 24.77 -30.35 43.27
CA SER A 32 24.74 -30.28 41.83
C SER A 32 24.22 -28.89 41.47
N ALA A 33 25.12 -28.00 41.08
CA ALA A 33 24.81 -26.72 40.51
C ALA A 33 24.09 -26.96 39.18
N SER A 34 22.75 -27.05 39.20
CA SER A 34 21.94 -26.92 38.03
C SER A 34 21.94 -25.44 37.67
N ALA A 35 22.77 -25.09 36.71
CA ALA A 35 22.61 -23.83 35.99
C ALA A 35 21.23 -23.86 35.31
N SER A 36 20.23 -23.29 35.97
CA SER A 36 18.97 -22.93 35.33
C SER A 36 19.32 -21.89 34.27
N ALA A 37 19.49 -22.33 33.03
CA ALA A 37 19.41 -21.46 31.90
C ALA A 37 17.99 -20.86 31.90
N SER A 38 17.85 -19.66 32.47
CA SER A 38 16.66 -18.83 32.26
C SER A 38 16.60 -18.58 30.75
N ALA A 39 15.78 -19.35 30.06
CA ALA A 39 15.35 -18.98 28.72
C ALA A 39 14.59 -17.65 28.89
N SER A 40 15.28 -16.54 28.61
CA SER A 40 14.65 -15.23 28.49
C SER A 40 13.51 -15.39 27.50
N ALA A 41 12.28 -15.10 27.93
CA ALA A 41 11.17 -14.95 27.00
C ALA A 41 11.61 -13.94 25.91
N PRO A 42 11.30 -14.18 24.63
CA PRO A 42 11.62 -13.23 23.58
C PRO A 42 11.11 -11.85 24.00
N ALA A 43 11.96 -10.84 23.98
CA ALA A 43 11.55 -9.47 24.22
C ALA A 43 10.42 -9.13 23.25
N ALA A 44 9.36 -8.49 23.74
CA ALA A 44 8.23 -8.10 22.90
C ALA A 44 8.76 -7.18 21.79
N GLN A 45 8.54 -7.59 20.52
CA GLN A 45 8.95 -6.81 19.36
C GLN A 45 8.20 -5.47 19.30
N VAL A 46 8.91 -4.42 18.92
CA VAL A 46 8.28 -3.16 18.50
C VAL A 46 7.49 -3.43 17.21
N GLN A 47 6.20 -3.13 17.20
CA GLN A 47 5.34 -3.35 16.04
C GLN A 47 5.15 -2.04 15.27
N VAL A 48 5.72 -1.94 14.08
CA VAL A 48 5.61 -0.78 13.19
C VAL A 48 4.41 -0.93 12.27
N GLN A 49 3.49 0.03 12.30
CA GLN A 49 2.34 0.08 11.38
C GLN A 49 2.66 0.93 10.18
N ILE A 50 2.49 0.38 8.97
CA ILE A 50 2.75 1.09 7.71
C ILE A 50 1.45 1.27 6.92
N TYR A 51 1.25 2.48 6.41
CA TYR A 51 0.30 2.81 5.37
C TYR A 51 1.07 3.05 4.07
N ALA A 52 0.86 2.21 3.07
CA ALA A 52 1.63 2.21 1.83
C ALA A 52 0.75 2.18 0.59
N ALA A 53 1.18 2.87 -0.45
CA ALA A 53 0.54 2.82 -1.76
C ALA A 53 0.33 1.38 -2.22
N ASN A 54 -0.84 1.07 -2.79
CA ASN A 54 -1.26 -0.27 -3.18
C ASN A 54 -0.25 -1.00 -4.09
N SER A 55 0.47 -0.27 -4.95
CA SER A 55 1.51 -0.82 -5.84
C SER A 55 2.71 -1.45 -5.10
N LEU A 56 2.95 -1.10 -3.83
CA LEU A 56 4.05 -1.65 -3.02
C LEU A 56 3.74 -3.03 -2.40
N GLN A 57 2.56 -3.58 -2.61
CA GLN A 57 2.05 -4.77 -1.92
C GLN A 57 2.92 -6.03 -2.08
N LYS A 58 3.75 -6.13 -3.12
CA LYS A 58 4.68 -7.26 -3.30
C LYS A 58 6.09 -6.94 -2.78
N ALA A 59 6.62 -5.77 -3.10
CA ALA A 59 7.99 -5.41 -2.74
C ALA A 59 8.16 -5.16 -1.25
N LEU A 60 7.26 -4.34 -0.64
CA LEU A 60 7.44 -3.89 0.73
C LEU A 60 7.47 -5.02 1.77
N PRO A 61 6.63 -6.07 1.71
CA PRO A 61 6.71 -7.18 2.65
C PRO A 61 8.05 -7.95 2.60
N GLU A 62 8.68 -8.09 1.42
CA GLU A 62 10.01 -8.71 1.32
C GLU A 62 11.07 -7.84 2.00
N VAL A 63 10.96 -6.51 1.86
CA VAL A 63 11.88 -5.55 2.52
C VAL A 63 11.64 -5.51 4.03
N GLN A 64 10.38 -5.58 4.50
CA GLN A 64 10.06 -5.71 5.92
C GLN A 64 10.69 -6.97 6.53
N ALA A 65 10.57 -8.11 5.84
CA ALA A 65 11.17 -9.37 6.29
C ALA A 65 12.71 -9.29 6.32
N LEU A 66 13.33 -8.61 5.34
CA LEU A 66 14.77 -8.37 5.30
C LEU A 66 15.20 -7.50 6.50
N TYR A 67 14.46 -6.43 6.78
CA TYR A 67 14.73 -5.53 7.91
C TYR A 67 14.61 -6.25 9.26
N SER A 68 13.50 -6.99 9.48
CA SER A 68 13.29 -7.73 10.73
C SER A 68 14.34 -8.84 10.95
N LYS A 69 14.92 -9.37 9.88
CA LYS A 69 16.05 -10.33 10.01
C LYS A 69 17.31 -9.65 10.55
N ALA A 70 17.57 -8.40 10.16
CA ALA A 70 18.70 -7.59 10.66
C ALA A 70 18.40 -6.97 12.04
N HIS A 71 17.12 -6.72 12.34
CA HIS A 71 16.58 -6.09 13.54
C HIS A 71 15.51 -6.98 14.20
N PRO A 72 15.90 -8.07 14.90
CA PRO A 72 14.96 -9.05 15.46
C PRO A 72 13.99 -8.46 16.50
N GLU A 73 14.33 -7.31 17.07
CA GLU A 73 13.50 -6.54 18.00
C GLU A 73 12.36 -5.79 17.31
N VAL A 74 12.36 -5.70 15.95
CA VAL A 74 11.35 -5.00 15.16
C VAL A 74 10.50 -5.97 14.37
N GLY A 75 9.19 -5.88 14.56
CA GLY A 75 8.17 -6.50 13.74
C GLY A 75 7.32 -5.46 13.01
N PHE A 76 6.52 -5.91 12.09
CA PHE A 76 5.57 -5.07 11.36
C PHE A 76 4.16 -5.60 11.56
N ALA A 77 3.24 -4.70 11.87
CA ALA A 77 1.81 -5.00 11.83
C ALA A 77 1.36 -5.14 10.36
N ASP A 78 0.17 -5.69 10.14
CA ASP A 78 -0.39 -5.84 8.80
C ASP A 78 -0.42 -4.50 8.06
N THR A 79 0.46 -4.34 7.06
CA THR A 79 0.55 -3.11 6.26
C THR A 79 -0.76 -2.85 5.53
N GLN A 80 -1.26 -1.62 5.62
CA GLN A 80 -2.44 -1.19 4.89
C GLN A 80 -2.04 -0.77 3.48
N PHE A 81 -2.43 -1.57 2.47
CA PHE A 81 -2.17 -1.29 1.06
C PHE A 81 -3.42 -0.77 0.36
N GLU A 82 -3.53 0.55 0.20
CA GLU A 82 -4.69 1.22 -0.39
C GLU A 82 -4.26 2.28 -1.43
N ALA A 83 -5.24 2.96 -2.02
CA ALA A 83 -4.97 4.19 -2.76
C ALA A 83 -4.36 5.23 -1.81
N SER A 84 -3.35 5.97 -2.29
CA SER A 84 -2.62 6.92 -1.44
C SER A 84 -3.52 8.01 -0.86
N GLY A 85 -4.51 8.49 -1.62
CA GLY A 85 -5.51 9.45 -1.13
C GLY A 85 -6.35 8.89 0.01
N THR A 86 -6.78 7.64 -0.09
CA THR A 86 -7.52 6.93 0.98
C THR A 86 -6.71 6.84 2.26
N LEU A 87 -5.40 6.54 2.15
CA LEU A 87 -4.51 6.45 3.32
C LEU A 87 -4.33 7.80 4.00
N VAL A 88 -4.21 8.89 3.23
CA VAL A 88 -4.12 10.26 3.76
C VAL A 88 -5.40 10.64 4.51
N THR A 89 -6.57 10.29 3.96
CA THR A 89 -7.86 10.52 4.65
C THR A 89 -7.93 9.71 5.95
N LYS A 90 -7.55 8.43 5.93
CA LYS A 90 -7.50 7.59 7.15
C LYS A 90 -6.58 8.18 8.23
N LEU A 91 -5.43 8.74 7.84
CA LEU A 91 -4.53 9.40 8.81
C LEU A 91 -5.10 10.70 9.36
N ALA A 92 -5.83 11.48 8.55
CA ALA A 92 -6.50 12.67 9.03
C ALA A 92 -7.59 12.34 10.06
N ASP A 93 -8.34 11.25 9.83
CA ASP A 93 -9.40 10.78 10.74
C ASP A 93 -8.83 10.10 12.00
N ALA A 94 -7.68 9.44 11.89
CA ALA A 94 -7.03 8.70 12.97
C ALA A 94 -5.49 8.94 12.98
N PRO A 95 -5.01 10.09 13.51
CA PRO A 95 -3.63 10.55 13.35
C PRO A 95 -2.53 9.64 13.94
N ALA A 96 -2.87 8.72 14.84
CA ALA A 96 -1.92 7.77 15.44
C ALA A 96 -2.12 6.32 14.95
N SER A 97 -2.79 6.14 13.80
CA SER A 97 -3.13 4.82 13.26
C SER A 97 -2.00 4.15 12.47
N ALA A 98 -0.92 4.88 12.17
CA ALA A 98 0.28 4.34 11.54
C ALA A 98 1.54 5.04 12.06
N ASP A 99 2.70 4.44 11.79
CA ASP A 99 4.03 5.01 12.06
C ASP A 99 4.66 5.57 10.77
N ILE A 100 4.35 4.98 9.63
CA ILE A 100 4.90 5.35 8.31
C ILE A 100 3.78 5.53 7.30
N LEU A 101 3.92 6.57 6.47
CA LEU A 101 3.13 6.76 5.25
C LEU A 101 4.06 6.71 4.03
N ILE A 102 3.73 5.88 3.02
CA ILE A 102 4.40 5.87 1.71
C ILE A 102 3.35 6.06 0.63
N THR A 103 3.45 7.14 -0.14
CA THR A 103 2.48 7.47 -1.21
C THR A 103 3.07 7.26 -2.60
N ALA A 104 2.24 7.11 -3.61
CA ALA A 104 2.63 6.97 -5.01
C ALA A 104 2.61 8.33 -5.77
N SER A 105 2.63 9.45 -5.06
CA SER A 105 2.84 10.78 -5.64
C SER A 105 3.27 11.81 -4.63
N LYS A 106 4.06 12.79 -5.07
CA LYS A 106 4.42 13.97 -4.26
C LYS A 106 3.18 14.74 -3.82
N ALA A 107 2.24 14.99 -4.73
CA ALA A 107 1.05 15.77 -4.44
C ALA A 107 0.21 15.18 -3.31
N THR A 108 0.13 13.85 -3.22
CA THR A 108 -0.59 13.18 -2.13
C THR A 108 0.16 13.32 -0.81
N MET A 109 1.50 13.22 -0.81
CA MET A 109 2.31 13.47 0.37
C MET A 109 2.21 14.95 0.81
N ASP A 110 2.25 15.90 -0.14
CA ASP A 110 2.06 17.33 0.14
C ASP A 110 0.71 17.59 0.84
N THR A 111 -0.33 16.83 0.49
CA THR A 111 -1.63 16.88 1.18
C THR A 111 -1.52 16.35 2.61
N ALA A 112 -0.81 15.25 2.84
CA ALA A 112 -0.59 14.71 4.19
C ALA A 112 0.18 15.70 5.08
N GLU A 113 1.18 16.39 4.52
CA GLU A 113 1.94 17.43 5.23
C GLU A 113 1.08 18.65 5.56
N LYS A 114 0.26 19.14 4.61
CA LYS A 114 -0.69 20.24 4.85
C LYS A 114 -1.69 19.91 5.97
N ASN A 115 -2.08 18.65 6.08
CA ASN A 115 -2.95 18.15 7.14
C ASN A 115 -2.20 17.90 8.47
N ALA A 116 -0.89 18.21 8.54
CA ALA A 116 -0.02 17.87 9.67
C ALA A 116 -0.06 16.37 10.05
N SER A 117 -0.30 15.49 9.08
CA SER A 117 -0.36 14.04 9.29
C SER A 117 1.01 13.38 9.28
N THR A 118 2.04 14.03 8.72
CA THR A 118 3.41 13.52 8.64
C THR A 118 4.42 14.56 9.12
N ASP A 119 5.56 14.07 9.60
CA ASP A 119 6.74 14.90 9.91
C ASP A 119 7.50 15.18 8.60
N ALA A 120 7.37 16.39 8.09
CA ALA A 120 8.00 16.84 6.85
C ALA A 120 9.54 16.74 6.88
N ALA A 121 10.16 16.80 8.05
CA ALA A 121 11.62 16.67 8.20
C ALA A 121 12.12 15.24 7.90
N THR A 122 11.23 14.25 7.95
CA THR A 122 11.55 12.83 7.69
C THR A 122 11.24 12.40 6.26
N ARG A 123 10.63 13.28 5.47
CA ARG A 123 10.25 12.98 4.10
C ARG A 123 11.46 12.74 3.21
N SER A 124 11.40 11.65 2.44
CA SER A 124 12.34 11.36 1.37
C SER A 124 11.63 10.73 0.17
N ASP A 125 12.11 11.04 -1.04
CA ASP A 125 11.67 10.35 -2.24
C ASP A 125 12.40 9.00 -2.29
N LEU A 126 11.67 7.89 -2.23
CA LEU A 126 12.23 6.54 -2.11
C LEU A 126 12.44 5.90 -3.48
N PHE A 127 11.42 5.97 -4.35
CA PHE A 127 11.37 5.26 -5.62
C PHE A 127 10.77 6.11 -6.72
N VAL A 128 11.06 5.69 -7.96
CA VAL A 128 10.40 6.12 -9.19
C VAL A 128 9.66 4.94 -9.80
N ASN A 129 8.66 5.20 -10.60
CA ASN A 129 7.93 4.20 -11.36
C ASN A 129 7.49 4.78 -12.70
N ASP A 130 7.14 3.92 -13.67
CA ASP A 130 6.55 4.34 -14.93
C ASP A 130 5.05 4.03 -14.96
N LEU A 131 4.31 4.83 -15.72
CA LEU A 131 2.93 4.55 -16.05
C LEU A 131 2.89 3.77 -17.38
N VAL A 132 2.13 2.68 -17.38
CA VAL A 132 1.98 1.83 -18.56
C VAL A 132 0.51 1.59 -18.88
N ILE A 133 0.21 1.37 -20.14
CA ILE A 133 -1.05 0.78 -20.57
C ILE A 133 -0.86 -0.73 -20.56
N CYS A 134 -1.63 -1.43 -19.73
CA CYS A 134 -1.66 -2.88 -19.71
C CYS A 134 -2.87 -3.42 -20.48
N VAL A 135 -2.69 -4.62 -20.99
CA VAL A 135 -3.72 -5.45 -21.64
C VAL A 135 -3.73 -6.83 -21.00
N LYS A 136 -4.79 -7.58 -21.22
CA LYS A 136 -4.82 -8.98 -20.80
C LYS A 136 -3.79 -9.79 -21.60
N SER A 137 -2.97 -10.55 -20.88
CA SER A 137 -1.93 -11.39 -21.50
C SER A 137 -2.51 -12.33 -22.56
N GLY A 138 -1.89 -12.31 -23.74
CA GLY A 138 -2.31 -13.15 -24.87
C GLY A 138 -3.62 -12.71 -25.53
N SER A 139 -4.20 -11.56 -25.20
CA SER A 139 -5.44 -11.07 -25.83
C SER A 139 -5.26 -10.64 -27.28
N GLY A 140 -4.03 -10.34 -27.71
CA GLY A 140 -3.74 -9.79 -29.03
C GLY A 140 -4.11 -8.31 -29.21
N VAL A 141 -4.64 -7.65 -28.19
CA VAL A 141 -4.90 -6.19 -28.18
C VAL A 141 -3.57 -5.46 -28.34
N LYS A 142 -3.52 -4.52 -29.29
CA LYS A 142 -2.33 -3.71 -29.59
C LYS A 142 -2.59 -2.26 -29.22
N VAL A 143 -1.66 -1.67 -28.50
CA VAL A 143 -1.60 -0.24 -28.21
C VAL A 143 -0.14 0.19 -28.37
N ALA A 144 0.16 1.06 -29.30
CA ALA A 144 1.50 1.60 -29.55
C ALA A 144 1.57 3.12 -29.33
N SER A 145 0.42 3.75 -29.09
CA SER A 145 0.29 5.18 -28.81
C SER A 145 -1.01 5.50 -28.09
N MET A 146 -1.13 6.71 -27.56
CA MET A 146 -2.40 7.20 -26.98
C MET A 146 -3.50 7.32 -28.05
N ASP A 147 -3.14 7.58 -29.31
CA ASP A 147 -4.09 7.68 -30.41
C ASP A 147 -4.79 6.35 -30.73
N ASP A 148 -4.15 5.22 -30.48
CA ASP A 148 -4.75 3.89 -30.70
C ASP A 148 -5.99 3.67 -29.81
N LEU A 149 -6.12 4.40 -28.69
CA LEU A 149 -7.28 4.34 -27.81
C LEU A 149 -8.56 4.85 -28.48
N LYS A 150 -8.45 5.66 -29.57
CA LYS A 150 -9.58 6.14 -30.36
C LYS A 150 -10.18 5.04 -31.26
N SER A 151 -9.38 4.00 -31.57
CA SER A 151 -9.78 2.91 -32.46
C SER A 151 -11.00 2.17 -31.95
N ASP A 152 -11.92 1.79 -32.84
CA ASP A 152 -13.07 0.95 -32.51
C ASP A 152 -12.69 -0.45 -32.01
N ALA A 153 -11.44 -0.87 -32.25
CA ALA A 153 -10.89 -2.10 -31.67
C ALA A 153 -10.72 -2.04 -30.14
N ILE A 154 -10.61 -0.84 -29.57
CA ILE A 154 -10.58 -0.61 -28.13
C ILE A 154 -11.96 -0.16 -27.67
N THR A 155 -12.63 -0.99 -26.89
CA THR A 155 -14.04 -0.75 -26.46
C THR A 155 -14.16 -0.39 -24.98
N SER A 156 -13.11 -0.59 -24.17
CA SER A 156 -13.14 -0.30 -22.75
C SER A 156 -11.75 0.02 -22.18
N ILE A 157 -11.68 1.11 -21.41
CA ILE A 157 -10.45 1.70 -20.86
C ILE A 157 -10.64 1.93 -19.37
N ALA A 158 -9.84 1.31 -18.53
CA ALA A 158 -9.89 1.49 -17.08
C ALA A 158 -8.79 2.42 -16.56
N ILE A 159 -9.16 3.34 -15.68
CA ILE A 159 -8.23 4.11 -14.86
C ILE A 159 -8.72 4.15 -13.40
N GLY A 160 -7.82 4.41 -12.46
CA GLY A 160 -8.20 4.74 -11.09
C GLY A 160 -8.93 6.08 -11.01
N ASP A 161 -9.75 6.28 -9.96
CA ASP A 161 -10.32 7.61 -9.68
C ASP A 161 -9.20 8.63 -9.52
N PRO A 162 -9.10 9.67 -10.37
CA PRO A 162 -7.98 10.60 -10.36
C PRO A 162 -7.90 11.47 -9.10
N ASN A 163 -8.98 11.54 -8.31
CA ASN A 163 -8.99 12.27 -7.05
C ASN A 163 -8.43 11.45 -5.87
N VAL A 164 -8.38 10.12 -6.00
CA VAL A 164 -8.00 9.22 -4.91
C VAL A 164 -6.77 8.39 -5.27
N VAL A 165 -6.68 7.96 -6.54
CA VAL A 165 -5.67 7.03 -7.04
C VAL A 165 -4.61 7.79 -7.86
N PRO A 166 -3.35 7.89 -7.38
CA PRO A 166 -2.31 8.60 -8.12
C PRO A 166 -2.12 8.12 -9.57
N ALA A 167 -2.15 6.81 -9.83
CA ALA A 167 -2.08 6.27 -11.19
C ALA A 167 -3.20 6.81 -12.09
N GLY A 168 -4.40 6.99 -11.56
CA GLY A 168 -5.53 7.60 -12.28
C GLY A 168 -5.28 9.07 -12.62
N LYS A 169 -4.66 9.83 -11.69
CA LYS A 169 -4.27 11.21 -11.94
C LYS A 169 -3.18 11.33 -13.00
N TYR A 170 -2.19 10.44 -12.99
CA TYR A 170 -1.17 10.40 -14.04
C TYR A 170 -1.76 9.98 -15.39
N ALA A 171 -2.68 9.00 -15.40
CA ALA A 171 -3.41 8.62 -16.62
C ALA A 171 -4.18 9.82 -17.19
N LEU A 172 -4.89 10.57 -16.33
CA LEU A 172 -5.61 11.77 -16.77
C LEU A 172 -4.67 12.81 -17.41
N GLN A 173 -3.46 13.01 -16.87
CA GLN A 173 -2.44 13.88 -17.46
C GLN A 173 -1.99 13.36 -18.84
N CYS A 174 -1.80 12.05 -19.01
CA CYS A 174 -1.50 11.47 -20.33
C CYS A 174 -2.62 11.70 -21.33
N PHE A 175 -3.87 11.55 -20.93
CA PHE A 175 -5.02 11.86 -21.79
C PHE A 175 -5.09 13.35 -22.13
N GLU A 176 -4.80 14.24 -21.19
CA GLU A 176 -4.75 15.70 -21.42
C GLU A 176 -3.63 16.04 -22.39
N SER A 177 -2.40 15.51 -22.20
CA SER A 177 -1.27 15.68 -23.10
C SER A 177 -1.57 15.19 -24.52
N ALA A 178 -2.38 14.14 -24.66
CA ALA A 178 -2.82 13.62 -25.96
C ALA A 178 -4.04 14.35 -26.54
N GLY A 179 -4.58 15.37 -25.85
CA GLY A 179 -5.78 16.10 -26.29
C GLY A 179 -7.09 15.29 -26.21
N LEU A 180 -7.11 14.25 -25.35
CA LEU A 180 -8.24 13.31 -25.23
C LEU A 180 -9.14 13.61 -24.03
N VAL A 181 -8.81 14.57 -23.20
CA VAL A 181 -9.59 15.00 -22.05
C VAL A 181 -9.30 16.46 -21.74
N THR A 182 -10.30 17.15 -21.20
CA THR A 182 -10.14 18.40 -20.48
C THR A 182 -10.73 18.28 -19.10
N TYR A 183 -10.19 18.99 -18.11
CA TYR A 183 -10.70 19.03 -16.74
C TYR A 183 -10.28 20.33 -16.05
N THR A 184 -10.89 20.61 -14.93
CA THR A 184 -10.47 21.70 -14.05
C THR A 184 -9.98 21.15 -12.71
N THR A 185 -9.19 21.94 -12.01
CA THR A 185 -8.78 21.64 -10.64
C THR A 185 -9.15 22.82 -9.77
N ASN A 186 -9.92 22.60 -8.71
CA ASN A 186 -10.27 23.65 -7.77
C ASN A 186 -9.12 23.98 -6.80
N ASP A 187 -9.31 25.00 -5.94
CA ASP A 187 -8.28 25.46 -4.99
C ASP A 187 -7.84 24.40 -3.97
N ALA A 188 -8.68 23.40 -3.71
CA ALA A 188 -8.36 22.26 -2.86
C ALA A 188 -7.58 21.15 -3.60
N GLY A 189 -7.34 21.31 -4.91
CA GLY A 189 -6.65 20.34 -5.75
C GLY A 189 -7.52 19.19 -6.23
N VAL A 190 -8.85 19.29 -6.04
CA VAL A 190 -9.82 18.29 -6.52
C VAL A 190 -10.06 18.50 -8.01
N ILE A 191 -10.02 17.40 -8.75
CA ILE A 191 -10.30 17.38 -10.20
C ILE A 191 -11.81 17.37 -10.42
N GLU A 192 -12.27 18.30 -11.26
CA GLU A 192 -13.69 18.51 -11.55
C GLU A 192 -13.88 18.71 -13.06
N ASN A 193 -15.12 18.63 -13.50
CA ASN A 193 -15.50 18.94 -14.89
C ASN A 193 -14.71 18.14 -15.94
N ILE A 194 -14.51 16.82 -15.69
CA ILE A 194 -13.83 15.94 -16.63
C ILE A 194 -14.69 15.76 -17.88
N VAL A 195 -14.18 16.19 -19.03
CA VAL A 195 -14.82 16.05 -20.35
C VAL A 195 -13.89 15.24 -21.25
N TRP A 196 -14.28 14.01 -21.54
CA TRP A 196 -13.54 13.12 -22.44
C TRP A 196 -13.84 13.46 -23.90
N ASP A 197 -12.83 13.29 -24.77
CA ASP A 197 -13.04 13.34 -26.21
C ASP A 197 -14.08 12.32 -26.65
N ALA A 198 -14.93 12.68 -27.62
CA ALA A 198 -16.05 11.86 -28.08
C ALA A 198 -15.61 10.45 -28.56
N SER A 199 -14.38 10.31 -29.09
CA SER A 199 -13.85 9.03 -29.59
C SER A 199 -13.59 8.01 -28.47
N ILE A 200 -13.44 8.46 -27.21
CA ILE A 200 -13.15 7.59 -26.06
C ILE A 200 -14.17 7.69 -24.94
N ALA A 201 -15.04 8.70 -24.92
CA ALA A 201 -15.94 8.98 -23.81
C ALA A 201 -16.78 7.77 -23.36
N SER A 202 -17.35 7.02 -24.34
CA SER A 202 -18.17 5.83 -24.06
C SER A 202 -17.36 4.61 -23.61
N LYS A 203 -16.03 4.65 -23.73
CA LYS A 203 -15.11 3.54 -23.40
C LYS A 203 -14.55 3.66 -21.97
N MET A 204 -14.69 4.84 -21.34
CA MET A 204 -14.02 5.15 -20.09
C MET A 204 -14.68 4.50 -18.87
N ASN A 205 -13.87 3.82 -18.06
CA ASN A 205 -14.15 3.40 -16.70
C ASN A 205 -13.10 4.05 -15.78
N ALA A 206 -13.44 5.22 -15.21
CA ALA A 206 -12.53 6.08 -14.45
C ALA A 206 -12.79 6.06 -12.93
N GLY A 207 -13.43 5.01 -12.42
CA GLY A 207 -13.88 4.92 -11.02
C GLY A 207 -13.23 3.82 -10.18
N ALA A 208 -12.13 3.21 -10.64
CA ALA A 208 -11.47 2.19 -9.84
C ALA A 208 -10.90 2.80 -8.54
N ASP A 209 -11.16 2.14 -7.42
CA ASP A 209 -10.81 2.60 -6.06
C ASP A 209 -9.30 2.56 -5.76
N LYS A 210 -8.54 1.77 -6.54
CA LYS A 210 -7.08 1.62 -6.46
C LYS A 210 -6.51 1.07 -7.76
N VAL A 211 -5.20 1.26 -7.98
CA VAL A 211 -4.54 0.79 -9.20
C VAL A 211 -4.67 -0.72 -9.40
N GLY A 212 -4.63 -1.51 -8.34
CA GLY A 212 -4.81 -2.96 -8.43
C GLY A 212 -6.20 -3.39 -8.93
N THR A 213 -7.23 -2.58 -8.73
CA THR A 213 -8.58 -2.82 -9.28
C THR A 213 -8.57 -2.64 -10.79
N VAL A 214 -7.82 -1.67 -11.32
CA VAL A 214 -7.61 -1.51 -12.77
C VAL A 214 -6.98 -2.77 -13.38
N ALA A 215 -5.88 -3.27 -12.77
CA ALA A 215 -5.23 -4.49 -13.24
C ALA A 215 -6.17 -5.71 -13.23
N LYS A 216 -7.06 -5.82 -12.23
CA LYS A 216 -8.06 -6.89 -12.15
C LYS A 216 -9.14 -6.77 -13.24
N TYR A 217 -9.62 -5.57 -13.53
CA TYR A 217 -10.56 -5.36 -14.64
C TYR A 217 -9.99 -5.82 -15.96
N VAL A 218 -8.70 -5.56 -16.20
CA VAL A 218 -8.04 -5.99 -17.44
C VAL A 218 -7.78 -7.50 -17.44
N SER A 219 -7.21 -8.07 -16.38
CA SER A 219 -6.95 -9.53 -16.29
C SER A 219 -8.23 -10.35 -16.34
N GLY A 220 -9.31 -9.85 -15.72
CA GLY A 220 -10.65 -10.46 -15.76
C GLY A 220 -11.38 -10.30 -17.09
N GLY A 221 -10.94 -9.37 -17.95
CA GLY A 221 -11.56 -9.06 -19.24
C GLY A 221 -12.76 -8.13 -19.15
N GLU A 222 -12.97 -7.45 -18.03
CA GLU A 222 -13.99 -6.41 -17.86
C GLU A 222 -13.61 -5.14 -18.63
N CYS A 223 -12.30 -4.84 -18.72
CA CYS A 223 -11.76 -3.80 -19.57
C CYS A 223 -10.66 -4.36 -20.47
N GLN A 224 -10.54 -3.84 -21.71
CA GLN A 224 -9.53 -4.30 -22.65
C GLN A 224 -8.16 -3.72 -22.34
N VAL A 225 -8.11 -2.46 -21.90
CA VAL A 225 -6.89 -1.74 -21.53
C VAL A 225 -7.05 -1.08 -20.19
N GLY A 226 -5.94 -0.87 -19.49
CA GLY A 226 -5.93 -0.18 -18.20
C GLY A 226 -4.61 0.54 -17.97
N PHE A 227 -4.66 1.67 -17.26
CA PHE A 227 -3.48 2.42 -16.86
C PHE A 227 -3.05 1.99 -15.46
N VAL A 228 -1.85 1.43 -15.39
CA VAL A 228 -1.24 0.91 -14.16
C VAL A 228 0.24 1.31 -14.11
N TYR A 229 0.90 1.04 -13.00
CA TYR A 229 2.36 1.18 -12.94
C TYR A 229 3.08 -0.06 -13.48
N THR A 230 4.33 0.10 -13.93
CA THR A 230 5.18 -1.04 -14.30
C THR A 230 5.26 -2.06 -13.17
N SER A 231 5.33 -1.62 -11.91
CA SER A 231 5.32 -2.51 -10.74
C SER A 231 4.06 -3.38 -10.60
N ASP A 232 2.93 -2.96 -11.16
CA ASP A 232 1.69 -3.75 -11.12
C ASP A 232 1.75 -4.96 -12.05
N ILE A 233 2.52 -4.88 -13.12
CA ILE A 233 2.72 -6.01 -14.06
C ILE A 233 3.43 -7.18 -13.36
N TYR A 234 4.34 -6.89 -12.43
CA TYR A 234 4.99 -7.92 -11.60
C TYR A 234 4.10 -8.46 -10.46
N ARG A 235 3.00 -7.78 -10.20
CA ARG A 235 2.09 -8.07 -9.09
C ARG A 235 0.85 -8.84 -9.49
N TYR A 236 0.37 -8.65 -10.71
CA TYR A 236 -0.85 -9.27 -11.19
C TYR A 236 -0.57 -10.20 -12.37
N ASP A 237 -0.91 -11.48 -12.20
CA ASP A 237 -0.91 -12.43 -13.29
C ASP A 237 -2.01 -12.08 -14.31
N GLY A 238 -1.76 -12.40 -15.57
CA GLY A 238 -2.75 -12.25 -16.64
C GLY A 238 -2.83 -10.85 -17.24
N VAL A 239 -1.89 -9.94 -16.92
CA VAL A 239 -1.69 -8.66 -17.59
C VAL A 239 -0.27 -8.54 -18.14
N GLU A 240 -0.12 -7.82 -19.25
CA GLU A 240 1.16 -7.49 -19.86
C GLU A 240 1.18 -6.04 -20.31
N VAL A 241 2.38 -5.47 -20.46
CA VAL A 241 2.56 -4.11 -20.97
C VAL A 241 2.29 -4.10 -22.46
N ALA A 242 1.36 -3.24 -22.89
CA ALA A 242 1.15 -2.92 -24.31
C ALA A 242 1.90 -1.64 -24.72
N TYR A 243 1.94 -0.64 -23.85
CA TYR A 243 2.56 0.65 -24.12
C TYR A 243 3.07 1.31 -22.84
N THR A 244 4.29 1.84 -22.86
CA THR A 244 4.81 2.71 -21.79
C THR A 244 4.52 4.15 -22.17
N THR A 245 3.84 4.91 -21.30
CA THR A 245 3.49 6.30 -21.60
C THR A 245 4.75 7.16 -21.63
N PRO A 246 4.80 8.21 -22.51
CA PRO A 246 5.95 9.11 -22.55
C PRO A 246 6.16 9.82 -21.20
N ALA A 247 7.40 9.90 -20.75
CA ALA A 247 7.75 10.48 -19.45
C ALA A 247 7.36 11.98 -19.33
N ASP A 248 7.21 12.67 -20.44
CA ASP A 248 6.79 14.07 -20.51
C ASP A 248 5.26 14.25 -20.61
N SER A 249 4.50 13.17 -20.77
CA SER A 249 3.03 13.20 -20.80
C SER A 249 2.39 13.33 -19.43
N HIS A 250 3.15 13.14 -18.36
CA HIS A 250 2.70 13.25 -16.97
C HIS A 250 3.83 13.70 -16.03
N LYS A 251 3.50 14.11 -14.82
CA LYS A 251 4.50 14.43 -13.80
C LYS A 251 5.30 13.19 -13.42
N LYS A 252 6.60 13.37 -13.07
CA LYS A 252 7.45 12.27 -12.59
C LYS A 252 6.76 11.52 -11.44
N ILE A 253 6.69 10.20 -11.55
CA ILE A 253 6.04 9.34 -10.57
C ILE A 253 7.04 9.03 -9.47
N LEU A 254 6.91 9.74 -8.35
CA LEU A 254 7.74 9.58 -7.17
C LEU A 254 6.95 8.93 -6.04
N TYR A 255 7.62 8.11 -5.28
CA TYR A 255 7.10 7.46 -4.07
C TYR A 255 7.79 8.06 -2.84
N PRO A 256 7.28 9.18 -2.33
CA PRO A 256 7.78 9.70 -1.06
C PRO A 256 7.29 8.87 0.12
N GLY A 257 8.19 8.69 1.08
CA GLY A 257 7.91 8.14 2.40
C GLY A 257 8.15 9.19 3.48
N ALA A 258 7.37 9.16 4.55
CA ALA A 258 7.55 10.01 5.72
C ALA A 258 7.07 9.31 7.00
N VAL A 259 7.64 9.68 8.13
CA VAL A 259 7.14 9.29 9.46
C VAL A 259 5.84 10.03 9.73
N VAL A 260 4.84 9.35 10.29
CA VAL A 260 3.58 9.94 10.70
C VAL A 260 3.81 10.85 11.90
N ALA A 261 3.20 12.04 11.93
CA ALA A 261 3.46 13.05 12.97
C ALA A 261 3.19 12.55 14.41
N ASN A 262 2.21 11.65 14.57
CA ASN A 262 1.87 11.02 15.84
C ASN A 262 2.29 9.54 15.90
N ALA A 263 3.36 9.18 15.21
CA ALA A 263 3.89 7.82 15.21
C ALA A 263 4.29 7.37 16.62
N LYS A 264 3.90 6.17 16.99
CA LYS A 264 4.29 5.55 18.28
C LYS A 264 5.74 5.11 18.28
N ASN A 265 6.25 4.73 17.10
CA ASN A 265 7.58 4.16 16.89
C ASN A 265 8.41 5.03 15.94
N ALA A 266 8.40 6.36 16.12
CA ALA A 266 8.97 7.33 15.18
C ALA A 266 10.45 7.07 14.82
N SER A 267 11.31 6.72 15.79
CA SER A 267 12.73 6.42 15.54
C SER A 267 12.89 5.20 14.64
N VAL A 268 12.21 4.10 14.97
CA VAL A 268 12.26 2.85 14.17
C VAL A 268 11.68 3.08 12.78
N ALA A 269 10.61 3.87 12.67
CA ALA A 269 10.00 4.26 11.41
C ALA A 269 10.97 5.02 10.51
N ALA A 270 11.71 5.99 11.08
CA ALA A 270 12.72 6.76 10.35
C ALA A 270 13.89 5.86 9.89
N ASP A 271 14.37 4.95 10.75
CA ASP A 271 15.42 4.00 10.42
C ASP A 271 14.98 3.05 9.30
N PHE A 272 13.75 2.55 9.34
CA PHE A 272 13.20 1.70 8.27
C PHE A 272 13.06 2.46 6.94
N LEU A 273 12.59 3.70 6.94
CA LEU A 273 12.54 4.52 5.72
C LEU A 273 13.93 4.75 5.13
N LYS A 274 14.92 5.03 5.97
CA LYS A 274 16.32 5.14 5.55
C LYS A 274 16.81 3.82 4.97
N PHE A 275 16.52 2.69 5.61
CA PHE A 275 16.87 1.35 5.10
C PHE A 275 16.26 1.12 3.71
N CYS A 276 14.98 1.43 3.50
CA CYS A 276 14.33 1.34 2.19
C CYS A 276 15.06 2.15 1.11
N ALA A 277 15.61 3.32 1.47
CA ALA A 277 16.27 4.24 0.53
C ALA A 277 17.75 3.91 0.27
N THR A 278 18.45 3.19 1.19
CA THR A 278 19.91 3.11 1.14
C THR A 278 20.49 1.70 1.23
N ASP A 279 19.72 0.72 1.70
CA ASP A 279 20.23 -0.66 1.80
C ASP A 279 20.24 -1.34 0.42
N ALA A 280 21.39 -1.91 0.05
CA ALA A 280 21.58 -2.46 -1.29
C ALA A 280 20.66 -3.66 -1.60
N GLU A 281 20.33 -4.49 -0.59
CA GLU A 281 19.44 -5.64 -0.81
C GLU A 281 17.97 -5.20 -0.84
N ALA A 282 17.59 -4.21 -0.02
CA ALA A 282 16.26 -3.60 -0.10
C ALA A 282 16.03 -2.96 -1.49
N LEU A 283 17.01 -2.23 -2.01
CA LEU A 283 16.94 -1.61 -3.33
C LEU A 283 16.80 -2.66 -4.45
N LYS A 284 17.52 -3.79 -4.38
CA LYS A 284 17.36 -4.90 -5.33
C LYS A 284 15.96 -5.51 -5.29
N ILE A 285 15.35 -5.61 -4.10
CA ILE A 285 13.98 -6.10 -3.97
C ILE A 285 13.02 -5.14 -4.69
N PHE A 286 13.13 -3.82 -4.50
CA PHE A 286 12.28 -2.87 -5.21
C PHE A 286 12.48 -2.93 -6.72
N GLN A 287 13.73 -3.00 -7.20
CA GLN A 287 14.04 -3.16 -8.63
C GLN A 287 13.47 -4.45 -9.23
N LYS A 288 13.51 -5.57 -8.50
CA LYS A 288 12.88 -6.85 -8.88
C LYS A 288 11.39 -6.69 -9.21
N TYR A 289 10.72 -5.75 -8.57
CA TYR A 289 9.30 -5.45 -8.76
C TYR A 289 9.04 -4.22 -9.63
N GLY A 290 10.01 -3.79 -10.45
CA GLY A 290 9.84 -2.74 -11.44
C GLY A 290 9.85 -1.31 -10.89
N PHE A 291 10.37 -1.09 -9.69
CA PHE A 291 10.66 0.25 -9.18
C PHE A 291 12.09 0.65 -9.55
N GLU A 292 12.27 1.93 -9.84
CA GLU A 292 13.58 2.53 -10.00
C GLU A 292 13.95 3.36 -8.77
N LEU A 293 15.23 3.68 -8.61
CA LEU A 293 15.69 4.54 -7.53
C LEU A 293 15.36 6.00 -7.83
N ALA A 294 14.95 6.78 -6.82
CA ALA A 294 14.57 8.18 -6.97
C ALA A 294 15.76 9.12 -7.23
#